data_13642b60514ac4cdb1840f70f0eaf7e0
#
_entry.id   13642b60514ac4cdb1840f70f0eaf7e0
#
_cell.length_a   1.000
_cell.length_b   1.000
_cell.length_c   1.000
_cell.angle_alpha   90.00
_cell.angle_beta   90.00
_cell.angle_gamma   90.00
#
_symmetry.space_group_name_H-M   'P 1'
#
loop_
_entity.id
_entity.type
_entity.pdbx_description
1 polymer ?
#
loop_
_entity_poly.entity_id
_entity_poly.type
_entity_poly.pdbx_seq_one_letter_code
_entity_poly.pdbx_strand_id
1 'polypeptide(L)' 'LAGVLREHGSAEIQVIGAGALNQAAKAVAIARGFVAPQGIDLIFIPAFTDILIDGEEKTAIKLIVEPR' A
#
# COMPACT_ATOMS: atom_id res chain seq x y z
N LEU A 1 -8.11 -4.34 2.31
CA LEU A 1 -7.22 -4.19 1.16
C LEU A 1 -7.55 -5.16 0.02
N ALA A 2 -7.72 -6.44 0.35
CA ALA A 2 -8.05 -7.43 -0.68
C ALA A 2 -9.38 -7.14 -1.38
N GLY A 3 -10.35 -6.60 -0.66
CA GLY A 3 -11.64 -6.19 -1.25
C GLY A 3 -11.49 -5.06 -2.26
N VAL A 4 -10.66 -4.06 -1.94
CA VAL A 4 -10.39 -2.94 -2.85
C VAL A 4 -9.69 -3.44 -4.11
N LEU A 5 -8.72 -4.32 -3.97
CA LEU A 5 -8.00 -4.89 -5.11
C LEU A 5 -8.91 -5.72 -6.01
N ARG A 6 -9.87 -6.41 -5.41
CA ARG A 6 -10.82 -7.22 -6.16
C ARG A 6 -11.75 -6.35 -7.01
N GLU A 7 -12.17 -5.21 -6.50
CA GLU A 7 -13.10 -4.31 -7.18
C GLU A 7 -12.41 -3.38 -8.19
N HIS A 8 -11.23 -2.87 -7.83
CA HIS A 8 -10.56 -1.80 -8.59
C HIS A 8 -9.25 -2.20 -9.23
N GLY A 9 -8.74 -3.39 -8.95
CA GLY A 9 -7.49 -3.90 -9.52
C GLY A 9 -6.23 -3.35 -8.85
N SER A 10 -6.29 -2.22 -8.17
CA SER A 10 -5.15 -1.65 -7.45
C SER A 10 -5.62 -0.81 -6.27
N ALA A 11 -4.70 -0.58 -5.32
CA ALA A 11 -4.95 0.28 -4.18
C ALA A 11 -3.72 1.12 -3.90
N GLU A 12 -3.91 2.31 -3.34
CA GLU A 12 -2.82 3.18 -2.93
C GLU A 12 -2.87 3.35 -1.42
N ILE A 13 -1.70 3.21 -0.77
CA ILE A 13 -1.55 3.42 0.65
C ILE A 13 -0.51 4.51 0.85
N GLN A 14 -0.85 5.55 1.59
CA GLN A 14 0.06 6.65 1.88
C GLN A 14 0.47 6.57 3.35
N VAL A 15 1.77 6.58 3.61
CA VAL A 15 2.30 6.39 4.96
C VAL A 15 3.35 7.45 5.27
N ILE A 16 3.42 7.83 6.55
CA ILE A 16 4.43 8.75 7.07
C ILE A 16 5.11 8.06 8.24
N GLY A 17 6.44 7.98 8.18
CA GLY A 17 7.23 7.39 9.24
C GLY A 17 7.43 5.89 9.09
N ALA A 18 8.52 5.40 9.69
CA ALA A 18 8.94 4.01 9.57
C ALA A 18 7.94 3.02 10.18
N GLY A 19 7.29 3.40 11.29
CA GLY A 19 6.30 2.54 11.92
C GLY A 19 5.08 2.32 11.04
N ALA A 20 4.59 3.40 10.41
CA ALA A 20 3.45 3.31 9.50
C ALA A 20 3.80 2.49 8.26
N LEU A 21 5.02 2.64 7.74
CA LEU A 21 5.50 1.85 6.60
C LEU A 21 5.54 0.37 6.95
N ASN A 22 6.05 0.02 8.12
CA ASN A 22 6.13 -1.36 8.57
C ASN A 22 4.72 -1.98 8.69
N GLN A 23 3.77 -1.24 9.24
CA GLN A 23 2.39 -1.69 9.34
C GLN A 23 1.75 -1.90 7.97
N ALA A 24 2.01 -0.99 7.03
CA ALA A 24 1.51 -1.13 5.66
C ALA A 24 2.10 -2.36 4.97
N ALA A 25 3.41 -2.60 5.12
CA ALA A 25 4.06 -3.77 4.56
C ALA A 25 3.46 -5.06 5.13
N LYS A 26 3.19 -5.11 6.43
CA LYS A 26 2.54 -6.26 7.05
C LYS A 26 1.13 -6.48 6.49
N ALA A 27 0.37 -5.40 6.30
CA ALA A 27 -0.97 -5.50 5.73
C ALA A 27 -0.94 -6.10 4.33
N VAL A 28 0.02 -5.69 3.49
CA VAL A 28 0.19 -6.26 2.15
C VAL A 28 0.57 -7.74 2.24
N ALA A 29 1.47 -8.10 3.16
CA ALA A 29 1.88 -9.48 3.34
C ALA A 29 0.70 -10.37 3.74
N ILE A 30 -0.18 -9.88 4.61
CA ILE A 30 -1.40 -10.59 5.01
C ILE A 30 -2.35 -10.73 3.82
N ALA A 31 -2.54 -9.66 3.06
CA ALA A 31 -3.41 -9.68 1.88
C ALA A 31 -2.91 -10.67 0.83
N ARG A 32 -1.58 -10.79 0.66
CA ARG A 32 -0.99 -11.79 -0.23
C ARG A 32 -1.43 -13.21 0.15
N GLY A 33 -1.47 -13.51 1.44
CA GLY A 33 -1.92 -14.82 1.93
C GLY A 33 -3.38 -15.12 1.58
N PHE A 34 -4.22 -14.08 1.53
CA PHE A 34 -5.63 -14.26 1.17
C PHE A 34 -5.86 -14.46 -0.32
N VAL A 35 -5.06 -13.81 -1.18
CA VAL A 35 -5.32 -13.83 -2.62
C VAL A 35 -4.43 -14.82 -3.38
N ALA A 36 -3.34 -15.31 -2.80
CA ALA A 36 -2.46 -16.27 -3.43
C ALA A 36 -3.19 -17.55 -3.87
N PRO A 37 -4.10 -18.14 -3.06
CA PRO A 37 -4.85 -19.32 -3.51
C PRO A 37 -5.71 -19.09 -4.74
N GLN A 38 -6.01 -17.83 -5.06
CA GLN A 38 -6.77 -17.45 -6.26
C GLN A 38 -5.87 -17.20 -7.48
N GLY A 39 -4.56 -17.45 -7.35
CA GLY A 39 -3.61 -17.23 -8.41
C GLY A 39 -3.17 -15.77 -8.58
N ILE A 40 -3.45 -14.93 -7.59
CA ILE A 40 -3.10 -13.51 -7.63
C ILE A 40 -1.78 -13.30 -6.89
N ASP A 41 -0.81 -12.69 -7.56
CA ASP A 41 0.48 -12.32 -6.98
C ASP A 41 0.48 -10.81 -6.74
N LEU A 42 0.28 -10.41 -5.47
CA LEU A 42 0.26 -9.00 -5.10
C LEU A 42 1.67 -8.48 -4.93
N ILE A 43 1.90 -7.30 -5.50
CA ILE A 43 3.14 -6.55 -5.31
C ILE A 43 2.80 -5.15 -4.84
N PHE A 44 3.78 -4.45 -4.29
CA PHE A 44 3.63 -3.01 -4.09
C PHE A 44 4.87 -2.27 -4.59
N ILE A 45 4.63 -1.06 -5.07
CA ILE A 45 5.68 -0.20 -5.61
C ILE A 45 5.74 1.04 -4.71
N PRO A 46 6.85 1.27 -3.99
CA PRO A 46 6.99 2.47 -3.18
C PRO A 46 7.37 3.66 -4.04
N ALA A 47 6.83 4.82 -3.72
CA ALA A 47 7.19 6.07 -4.37
C ALA A 47 7.14 7.19 -3.33
N PHE A 48 7.96 8.21 -3.52
CA PHE A 48 7.89 9.40 -2.67
C PHE A 48 6.74 10.28 -3.09
N THR A 49 6.10 10.91 -2.11
CA THR A 49 5.08 11.91 -2.35
C THR A 49 5.18 12.97 -1.27
N ASP A 50 4.83 14.21 -1.60
CA ASP A 50 4.82 15.30 -0.63
C ASP A 50 3.37 15.61 -0.26
N ILE A 51 3.15 15.78 1.04
CA ILE A 51 1.83 16.11 1.55
C ILE A 51 1.92 17.33 2.46
N LEU A 52 0.80 18.04 2.60
CA LEU A 52 0.68 19.17 3.51
C LEU A 52 -0.08 18.74 4.75
N ILE A 53 0.56 18.91 5.92
CA ILE A 53 -0.06 18.66 7.21
C ILE A 53 0.10 19.93 8.04
N ASP A 54 -1.02 20.53 8.42
CA ASP A 54 -1.04 21.77 9.21
C ASP A 54 -0.18 22.88 8.60
N GLY A 55 -0.20 23.00 7.26
CA GLY A 55 0.56 24.00 6.55
C GLY A 55 2.04 23.67 6.36
N GLU A 56 2.49 22.52 6.85
CA GLU A 56 3.87 22.05 6.67
C GLU A 56 3.95 20.98 5.61
N GLU A 57 4.94 21.11 4.73
CA GLU A 57 5.21 20.11 3.71
C GLU A 57 5.98 18.96 4.33
N LYS A 58 5.46 17.74 4.18
CA LYS A 58 6.11 16.53 4.68
C LYS A 58 6.23 15.51 3.58
N THR A 59 7.37 14.80 3.59
CA THR A 59 7.58 13.71 2.65
C THR A 59 6.92 12.44 3.19
N ALA A 60 6.11 11.82 2.36
CA ALA A 60 5.47 10.55 2.66
C ALA A 60 5.88 9.50 1.64
N ILE A 61 5.55 8.26 1.92
CA ILE A 61 5.74 7.16 0.97
C ILE A 61 4.37 6.67 0.54
N LYS A 62 4.16 6.63 -0.75
CA LYS A 62 2.96 6.07 -1.36
C LYS A 62 3.27 4.67 -1.84
N LEU A 63 2.48 3.71 -1.42
CA LEU A 63 2.61 2.32 -1.84
C LEU A 63 1.49 2.02 -2.83
N ILE A 64 1.86 1.69 -4.04
CA ILE A 64 0.90 1.29 -5.07
C ILE A 64 0.83 -0.22 -5.04
N VAL A 65 -0.29 -0.75 -4.56
CA VAL A 65 -0.51 -2.19 -4.40
C VAL A 65 -1.33 -2.68 -5.57
N GLU A 66 -0.80 -3.65 -6.30
CA GLU A 66 -1.48 -4.14 -7.51
C GLU A 66 -1.17 -5.62 -7.75
N PRO A 67 -2.03 -6.33 -8.49
CA PRO A 67 -1.71 -7.68 -8.96
C PRO A 67 -0.60 -7.60 -10.01
N ARG A 68 0.29 -8.54 -9.92
CA ARG A 68 1.40 -8.63 -10.88
C ARG A 68 0.95 -9.31 -12.18
#